data_e1655e42c6e4adcb14d1bbd9aaebb5f5
#
_entry.id   e1655e42c6e4adcb14d1bbd9aaebb5f5
#
_cell.length_a   1.000
_cell.length_b   1.000
_cell.length_c   1.000
_cell.angle_alpha   90.00
_cell.angle_beta   90.00
_cell.angle_gamma   90.00
#
_symmetry.space_group_name_H-M   'P 1'
#
loop_
_entity.id
_entity.type
_entity.pdbx_description
1 polymer ?
#
loop_
_entity_poly.entity_id
_entity_poly.type
_entity_poly.pdbx_seq_one_letter_code
_entity_poly.pdbx_strand_id
1 'polypeptide(L)'
;VSAPPRSLHPRPVGSGPYLDPARQAAPLLGAGRARRVPGLGTQPLSGRLDLSGPQGAQLRTAIASVHRICPEFAPVQVLRRSGRSVLLVGTTGRSTAVAKCLLDHSPVWAERIRHEIAAYRLFVRHRPPVRVPRLIAADPDNCTLVIERMPGRAAALQRHPLEAPPRADIRAALGAICRLNAWRPPAGTFNAPLDYAERISRFHELGLLTDRDMGDLQKLVHGIATSSGRQGMGQFCHGDALLSNILLSPAGPVLVDWEHAGWYLPGYDLATLWAVLGDAPVARRQISQLAQSSGPAARDAFLVNLMLVLTREIRTYETAVQRSLHDAAPTAAGPAHPAAVPSGEEQRLLLRRLHDDCQLARRAVRAAVGTR
;
A
#
# COMPACT_ATOMS: atom_id res chain seq x y z
N VAL A 1 -60.07 -8.33 -35.82
CA VAL A 1 -60.27 -7.40 -36.88
C VAL A 1 -59.08 -6.45 -36.96
N SER A 2 -58.33 -6.65 -38.01
CA SER A 2 -57.61 -5.71 -38.86
C SER A 2 -56.43 -4.91 -38.34
N ALA A 3 -55.43 -5.21 -38.92
CA ALA A 3 -54.06 -4.90 -39.22
C ALA A 3 -53.79 -3.53 -39.90
N PRO A 4 -52.50 -3.29 -40.28
CA PRO A 4 -51.79 -2.01 -40.33
C PRO A 4 -51.81 -1.39 -41.74
N PRO A 5 -50.88 -0.70 -42.32
CA PRO A 5 -49.61 -0.06 -41.99
C PRO A 5 -49.40 1.38 -42.52
N ARG A 6 -48.23 1.99 -42.44
CA ARG A 6 -47.46 2.53 -43.58
C ARG A 6 -46.21 3.33 -43.15
N SER A 7 -45.15 2.93 -43.78
CA SER A 7 -43.89 3.59 -44.00
C SER A 7 -43.98 4.89 -44.80
N LEU A 8 -42.98 5.79 -44.60
CA LEU A 8 -42.39 6.61 -45.67
C LEU A 8 -41.06 7.25 -45.22
N HIS A 9 -39.99 6.84 -45.91
CA HIS A 9 -38.76 7.65 -46.09
C HIS A 9 -39.01 8.71 -47.16
N PRO A 10 -38.26 9.81 -47.32
CA PRO A 10 -36.94 9.73 -47.94
C PRO A 10 -35.85 10.72 -47.44
N ARG A 11 -34.63 10.43 -47.89
CA ARG A 11 -33.44 11.32 -47.95
C ARG A 11 -33.63 12.43 -48.99
N PRO A 12 -32.79 13.54 -49.03
CA PRO A 12 -31.42 13.48 -49.59
C PRO A 12 -30.36 14.40 -48.97
N VAL A 13 -29.11 13.98 -49.03
CA VAL A 13 -27.94 14.47 -49.80
C VAL A 13 -27.57 15.95 -49.66
N GLY A 14 -26.39 16.19 -49.11
CA GLY A 14 -25.61 17.42 -49.17
C GLY A 14 -24.14 17.17 -48.92
N SER A 15 -23.37 17.25 -49.98
CA SER A 15 -21.93 16.94 -50.14
C SER A 15 -20.98 18.07 -49.70
N GLY A 16 -19.87 17.71 -49.02
CA GLY A 16 -18.50 18.18 -49.10
C GLY A 16 -18.10 19.44 -48.37
N PRO A 17 -16.79 19.70 -48.13
CA PRO A 17 -15.63 19.03 -48.76
C PRO A 17 -14.56 18.54 -47.79
N TYR A 18 -13.73 17.67 -48.27
CA TYR A 18 -12.41 17.22 -47.76
C TYR A 18 -11.51 18.38 -47.35
N LEU A 19 -10.87 18.28 -46.16
CA LEU A 19 -9.62 18.96 -45.85
C LEU A 19 -8.64 17.98 -45.21
N ASP A 20 -7.52 17.88 -45.85
CA ASP A 20 -6.28 17.14 -45.72
C ASP A 20 -5.69 17.13 -44.29
N PRO A 21 -5.26 15.98 -43.73
CA PRO A 21 -4.56 15.91 -42.46
C PRO A 21 -3.05 15.92 -42.67
N ALA A 22 -2.51 17.06 -43.05
CA ALA A 22 -1.06 17.25 -43.04
C ALA A 22 -0.72 18.70 -42.74
N ARG A 23 -0.64 19.06 -41.45
CA ARG A 23 0.29 20.10 -40.96
C ARG A 23 0.19 20.31 -39.45
N GLN A 24 1.41 20.29 -38.88
CA GLN A 24 1.86 20.90 -37.67
C GLN A 24 1.76 20.07 -36.38
N ALA A 25 2.79 19.22 -36.22
CA ALA A 25 3.32 18.90 -34.90
C ALA A 25 3.95 20.18 -34.29
N ALA A 26 3.30 20.74 -33.29
CA ALA A 26 3.92 21.68 -32.37
C ALA A 26 4.66 20.89 -31.29
N PRO A 27 5.86 21.29 -30.86
CA PRO A 27 6.61 20.57 -29.82
C PRO A 27 5.93 20.79 -28.48
N LEU A 28 5.54 19.71 -27.81
CA LEU A 28 5.16 19.71 -26.40
C LEU A 28 6.37 20.07 -25.55
N LEU A 29 6.49 21.34 -25.24
CA LEU A 29 7.37 21.85 -24.20
C LEU A 29 6.83 21.43 -22.84
N GLY A 30 7.73 20.86 -22.02
CA GLY A 30 7.57 20.83 -20.58
C GLY A 30 7.12 19.51 -19.98
N ALA A 31 7.95 18.46 -20.07
CA ALA A 31 7.97 17.46 -19.00
C ALA A 31 8.39 18.14 -17.70
N GLY A 32 7.40 18.59 -16.91
CA GLY A 32 7.63 19.09 -15.58
C GLY A 32 8.36 18.01 -14.77
N ARG A 33 9.59 18.29 -14.36
CA ARG A 33 10.35 17.47 -13.41
C ARG A 33 9.47 17.29 -12.16
N ALA A 34 8.97 16.07 -11.94
CA ALA A 34 8.35 15.69 -10.71
C ALA A 34 9.33 16.00 -9.56
N ARG A 35 9.00 16.97 -8.73
CA ARG A 35 9.77 17.37 -7.56
C ARG A 35 9.82 16.18 -6.61
N ARG A 36 11.01 15.66 -6.36
CA ARG A 36 11.28 14.60 -5.37
C ARG A 36 11.09 15.19 -3.97
N VAL A 37 10.17 14.62 -3.21
CA VAL A 37 10.06 14.86 -1.78
C VAL A 37 10.95 13.84 -1.06
N PRO A 38 11.88 14.25 -0.18
CA PRO A 38 12.64 13.31 0.65
C PRO A 38 11.71 12.74 1.72
N GLY A 39 11.13 11.58 1.46
CA GLY A 39 10.36 10.84 2.46
C GLY A 39 11.18 9.70 3.02
N LEU A 40 11.29 9.63 4.34
CA LEU A 40 11.70 8.45 5.13
C LEU A 40 12.79 7.56 4.50
N GLY A 41 14.03 8.04 4.45
CA GLY A 41 15.23 7.23 4.27
C GLY A 41 15.30 6.35 3.01
N THR A 42 14.43 6.54 2.02
CA THR A 42 14.45 5.83 0.75
C THR A 42 14.72 6.81 -0.38
N GLN A 43 15.98 7.05 -0.70
CA GLN A 43 16.31 7.65 -1.98
C GLN A 43 15.98 6.64 -3.09
N PRO A 44 15.10 6.97 -4.04
CA PRO A 44 14.94 6.16 -5.23
C PRO A 44 16.17 6.36 -6.12
N LEU A 45 17.13 5.45 -6.02
CA LEU A 45 18.21 5.35 -6.99
C LEU A 45 17.63 4.71 -8.26
N SER A 46 16.90 5.49 -9.06
CA SER A 46 16.59 5.11 -10.43
C SER A 46 17.79 5.43 -11.29
N GLY A 47 18.60 4.45 -11.66
CA GLY A 47 19.77 4.68 -12.47
C GLY A 47 20.56 3.40 -12.72
N ARG A 48 21.59 3.57 -13.55
CA ARG A 48 22.58 2.54 -13.86
C ARG A 48 23.12 1.92 -12.58
N LEU A 49 23.30 0.60 -12.57
CA LEU A 49 23.90 -0.12 -11.45
C LEU A 49 25.32 0.40 -11.22
N ASP A 50 25.51 1.16 -10.16
CA ASP A 50 26.85 1.51 -9.68
C ASP A 50 27.28 0.48 -8.64
N LEU A 51 28.25 -0.33 -9.02
CA LEU A 51 28.81 -1.39 -8.17
C LEU A 51 30.08 -0.93 -7.46
N SER A 52 30.46 0.33 -7.51
CA SER A 52 31.62 0.90 -6.83
C SER A 52 31.32 1.26 -5.36
N GLY A 53 32.37 1.41 -4.57
CA GLY A 53 32.29 1.83 -3.17
C GLY A 53 31.49 0.89 -2.24
N PRO A 54 31.24 1.32 -0.99
CA PRO A 54 30.53 0.51 0.01
C PRO A 54 29.11 0.15 -0.39
N GLN A 55 28.41 1.06 -1.02
CA GLN A 55 27.07 0.81 -1.52
C GLN A 55 27.06 -0.19 -2.67
N GLY A 56 28.04 -0.13 -3.56
CA GLY A 56 28.22 -1.10 -4.63
C GLY A 56 28.58 -2.48 -4.08
N ALA A 57 29.33 -2.57 -2.98
CA ALA A 57 29.61 -3.84 -2.32
C ALA A 57 28.34 -4.56 -1.85
N GLN A 58 27.42 -3.82 -1.22
CA GLN A 58 26.10 -4.36 -0.81
C GLN A 58 25.27 -4.82 -2.03
N LEU A 59 25.31 -4.08 -3.13
CA LEU A 59 24.63 -4.47 -4.38
C LEU A 59 25.23 -5.74 -4.97
N ARG A 60 26.57 -5.88 -4.98
CA ARG A 60 27.24 -7.12 -5.43
C ARG A 60 26.81 -8.32 -4.60
N THR A 61 26.74 -8.19 -3.27
CA THR A 61 26.24 -9.24 -2.38
C THR A 61 24.78 -9.61 -2.68
N ALA A 62 23.92 -8.61 -2.86
CA ALA A 62 22.52 -8.84 -3.21
C ALA A 62 22.38 -9.56 -4.57
N ILE A 63 23.12 -9.13 -5.60
CA ILE A 63 23.14 -9.76 -6.92
C ILE A 63 23.65 -11.21 -6.82
N ALA A 64 24.71 -11.45 -6.05
CA ALA A 64 25.22 -12.81 -5.84
C ALA A 64 24.16 -13.71 -5.17
N SER A 65 23.37 -13.17 -4.22
CA SER A 65 22.26 -13.91 -3.60
C SER A 65 21.15 -14.23 -4.61
N VAL A 66 20.84 -13.30 -5.53
CA VAL A 66 19.89 -13.55 -6.62
C VAL A 66 20.40 -14.63 -7.56
N HIS A 67 21.67 -14.57 -7.97
CA HIS A 67 22.23 -15.54 -8.90
C HIS A 67 22.28 -16.96 -8.35
N ARG A 68 22.36 -17.15 -7.02
CA ARG A 68 22.27 -18.49 -6.43
C ARG A 68 20.93 -19.19 -6.69
N ILE A 69 19.83 -18.42 -6.79
CA ILE A 69 18.48 -18.98 -6.95
C ILE A 69 17.90 -18.75 -8.34
N CYS A 70 18.47 -17.85 -9.11
CA CYS A 70 18.05 -17.49 -10.46
C CYS A 70 19.30 -17.06 -11.27
N PRO A 71 20.13 -18.01 -11.73
CA PRO A 71 21.40 -17.72 -12.41
C PRO A 71 21.24 -16.88 -13.68
N GLU A 72 20.09 -17.03 -14.37
CA GLU A 72 19.74 -16.27 -15.57
C GLU A 72 19.27 -14.84 -15.31
N PHE A 73 19.17 -14.41 -14.05
CA PHE A 73 18.75 -13.04 -13.73
C PHE A 73 19.85 -12.04 -14.12
N ALA A 74 19.60 -11.23 -15.14
CA ALA A 74 20.48 -10.15 -15.56
C ALA A 74 19.97 -8.81 -14.95
N PRO A 75 20.64 -8.27 -13.91
CA PRO A 75 20.22 -7.02 -13.27
C PRO A 75 20.44 -5.83 -14.21
N VAL A 76 19.43 -4.95 -14.33
CA VAL A 76 19.44 -3.77 -15.21
C VAL A 76 19.55 -2.49 -14.41
N GLN A 77 18.75 -2.37 -13.32
CA GLN A 77 18.71 -1.15 -12.51
C GLN A 77 18.24 -1.42 -11.09
N VAL A 78 18.55 -0.49 -10.19
CA VAL A 78 17.96 -0.43 -8.85
C VAL A 78 16.61 0.27 -8.97
N LEU A 79 15.52 -0.45 -8.65
CA LEU A 79 14.18 0.13 -8.59
C LEU A 79 13.98 0.94 -7.32
N ARG A 80 14.42 0.38 -6.18
CA ARG A 80 14.31 1.00 -4.86
C ARG A 80 15.39 0.46 -3.95
N ARG A 81 15.94 1.31 -3.10
CA ARG A 81 16.86 0.91 -2.03
C ARG A 81 16.48 1.60 -0.74
N SER A 82 16.51 0.87 0.34
CA SER A 82 16.40 1.37 1.70
C SER A 82 17.59 0.86 2.53
N GLY A 83 17.74 1.30 3.77
CA GLY A 83 18.70 0.69 4.69
C GLY A 83 18.44 -0.78 5.00
N ARG A 84 17.24 -1.29 4.65
CA ARG A 84 16.77 -2.65 4.99
C ARG A 84 16.81 -3.61 3.81
N SER A 85 16.46 -3.15 2.62
CA SER A 85 16.33 -4.00 1.44
C SER A 85 16.63 -3.25 0.16
N VAL A 86 16.94 -3.99 -0.89
CA VAL A 86 17.07 -3.50 -2.24
C VAL A 86 16.13 -4.25 -3.18
N LEU A 87 15.49 -3.51 -4.08
CA LEU A 87 14.72 -4.04 -5.20
C LEU A 87 15.50 -3.80 -6.49
N LEU A 88 15.82 -4.87 -7.20
CA LEU A 88 16.51 -4.84 -8.47
C LEU A 88 15.54 -5.20 -9.58
N VAL A 89 15.55 -4.44 -10.67
CA VAL A 89 14.88 -4.83 -11.91
C VAL A 89 15.91 -5.50 -12.81
N GLY A 90 15.53 -6.61 -13.40
CA GLY A 90 16.37 -7.35 -14.34
C GLY A 90 15.52 -8.14 -15.32
N THR A 91 16.21 -8.99 -16.09
CA THR A 91 15.58 -9.92 -17.04
C THR A 91 15.92 -11.35 -16.67
N THR A 92 14.98 -12.26 -16.91
CA THR A 92 15.16 -13.71 -16.84
C THR A 92 14.76 -14.29 -18.21
N GLY A 93 15.76 -14.53 -19.07
CA GLY A 93 15.51 -14.82 -20.48
C GLY A 93 14.79 -13.66 -21.16
N ARG A 94 13.57 -13.91 -21.68
CA ARG A 94 12.75 -12.88 -22.36
C ARG A 94 11.81 -12.10 -21.44
N SER A 95 11.73 -12.46 -20.17
CA SER A 95 10.80 -11.88 -19.21
C SER A 95 11.51 -10.86 -18.32
N THR A 96 10.79 -9.81 -17.90
CA THR A 96 11.28 -8.88 -16.88
C THR A 96 10.90 -9.36 -15.49
N ALA A 97 11.82 -9.21 -14.54
CA ALA A 97 11.66 -9.63 -13.16
C ALA A 97 12.09 -8.56 -12.17
N VAL A 98 11.62 -8.70 -10.94
CA VAL A 98 12.05 -7.89 -9.79
C VAL A 98 12.62 -8.85 -8.75
N ALA A 99 13.84 -8.56 -8.30
CA ALA A 99 14.46 -9.25 -7.17
C ALA A 99 14.40 -8.34 -5.94
N LYS A 100 13.92 -8.87 -4.81
CA LYS A 100 13.92 -8.24 -3.48
C LYS A 100 14.94 -8.97 -2.63
N CYS A 101 15.95 -8.25 -2.15
CA CYS A 101 17.01 -8.80 -1.29
C CYS A 101 17.06 -8.01 0.01
N LEU A 102 17.16 -8.71 1.13
CA LEU A 102 17.36 -8.10 2.43
C LEU A 102 18.82 -7.63 2.55
N LEU A 103 19.03 -6.45 3.13
CA LEU A 103 20.34 -5.87 3.44
C LEU A 103 20.58 -5.86 4.96
N ASP A 104 19.52 -5.69 5.75
CA ASP A 104 19.53 -5.74 7.21
C ASP A 104 18.93 -7.08 7.65
N HIS A 105 19.80 -8.04 7.99
CA HIS A 105 19.43 -9.39 8.41
C HIS A 105 19.00 -9.50 9.88
N SER A 106 18.59 -8.39 10.51
CA SER A 106 17.98 -8.47 11.84
C SER A 106 16.75 -9.39 11.84
N PRO A 107 16.47 -10.13 12.92
CA PRO A 107 15.42 -11.15 12.97
C PRO A 107 14.06 -10.65 12.50
N VAL A 108 13.72 -9.41 12.84
CA VAL A 108 12.42 -8.80 12.50
C VAL A 108 12.25 -8.63 10.99
N TRP A 109 13.29 -8.21 10.27
CA TRP A 109 13.21 -8.01 8.82
C TRP A 109 13.34 -9.33 8.05
N ALA A 110 14.17 -10.24 8.57
CA ALA A 110 14.29 -11.58 8.01
C ALA A 110 12.95 -12.33 8.07
N GLU A 111 12.24 -12.26 9.20
CA GLU A 111 10.92 -12.88 9.36
C GLU A 111 9.88 -12.32 8.38
N ARG A 112 9.88 -11.02 8.13
CA ARG A 112 8.97 -10.39 7.16
C ARG A 112 9.20 -10.89 5.73
N ILE A 113 10.47 -10.96 5.29
CA ILE A 113 10.77 -11.48 3.96
C ILE A 113 10.41 -12.98 3.85
N ARG A 114 10.68 -13.77 4.89
CA ARG A 114 10.24 -15.18 4.93
C ARG A 114 8.72 -15.30 4.84
N HIS A 115 8.00 -14.43 5.54
CA HIS A 115 6.54 -14.40 5.48
C HIS A 115 6.05 -14.03 4.07
N GLU A 116 6.65 -13.03 3.42
CA GLU A 116 6.33 -12.67 2.04
C GLU A 116 6.61 -13.81 1.06
N ILE A 117 7.75 -14.51 1.21
CA ILE A 117 8.07 -15.69 0.40
C ILE A 117 7.02 -16.79 0.62
N ALA A 118 6.62 -17.04 1.87
CA ALA A 118 5.57 -18.02 2.19
C ALA A 118 4.24 -17.64 1.54
N ALA A 119 3.85 -16.35 1.58
CA ALA A 119 2.64 -15.86 0.92
C ALA A 119 2.67 -16.11 -0.59
N TYR A 120 3.76 -15.77 -1.29
CA TYR A 120 3.89 -16.06 -2.72
C TYR A 120 3.83 -17.56 -3.04
N ARG A 121 4.46 -18.42 -2.22
CA ARG A 121 4.37 -19.88 -2.38
C ARG A 121 2.92 -20.40 -2.24
N LEU A 122 2.16 -19.82 -1.31
CA LEU A 122 0.75 -20.14 -1.14
C LEU A 122 -0.10 -19.67 -2.31
N PHE A 123 0.17 -18.48 -2.86
CA PHE A 123 -0.56 -17.96 -4.02
C PHE A 123 -0.35 -18.77 -5.29
N VAL A 124 0.78 -19.44 -5.43
CA VAL A 124 1.00 -20.41 -6.52
C VAL A 124 0.01 -21.58 -6.40
N ARG A 125 -0.27 -22.04 -5.18
CA ARG A 125 -1.16 -23.19 -4.91
C ARG A 125 -2.63 -22.78 -4.85
N HIS A 126 -2.93 -21.64 -4.20
CA HIS A 126 -4.27 -21.23 -3.81
C HIS A 126 -4.60 -19.86 -4.37
N ARG A 127 -4.56 -19.72 -5.67
CA ARG A 127 -4.74 -18.47 -6.44
C ARG A 127 -5.72 -17.47 -5.79
N PRO A 128 -5.26 -16.34 -5.26
CA PRO A 128 -6.17 -15.33 -4.71
C PRO A 128 -7.03 -14.70 -5.82
N PRO A 129 -8.22 -14.13 -5.50
CA PRO A 129 -9.11 -13.53 -6.49
C PRO A 129 -8.65 -12.13 -6.95
N VAL A 130 -7.36 -11.85 -6.79
CA VAL A 130 -6.67 -10.63 -7.19
C VAL A 130 -5.41 -10.98 -7.96
N ARG A 131 -4.95 -10.08 -8.80
CA ARG A 131 -3.70 -10.29 -9.54
C ARG A 131 -2.51 -10.07 -8.60
N VAL A 132 -1.58 -11.00 -8.66
CA VAL A 132 -0.30 -10.97 -7.93
C VAL A 132 0.84 -11.31 -8.89
N PRO A 133 2.06 -10.81 -8.68
CA PRO A 133 3.22 -11.24 -9.44
C PRO A 133 3.43 -12.76 -9.31
N ARG A 134 3.86 -13.40 -10.39
CA ARG A 134 4.25 -14.80 -10.34
C ARG A 134 5.58 -14.95 -9.61
N LEU A 135 5.66 -15.90 -8.69
CA LEU A 135 6.91 -16.30 -8.05
C LEU A 135 7.82 -16.99 -9.09
N ILE A 136 9.06 -16.52 -9.23
CA ILE A 136 10.09 -17.11 -10.10
C ILE A 136 11.04 -17.96 -9.27
N ALA A 137 11.65 -17.38 -8.24
CA ALA A 137 12.56 -18.07 -7.33
C ALA A 137 12.51 -17.44 -5.94
N ALA A 138 12.85 -18.20 -4.90
CA ALA A 138 12.93 -17.68 -3.54
C ALA A 138 13.86 -18.51 -2.66
N ASP A 139 14.63 -17.83 -1.83
CA ASP A 139 15.50 -18.37 -0.79
C ASP A 139 15.12 -17.72 0.55
N PRO A 140 14.39 -18.42 1.42
CA PRO A 140 14.00 -17.90 2.74
C PRO A 140 15.20 -17.77 3.68
N ASP A 141 16.26 -18.57 3.52
CA ASP A 141 17.42 -18.56 4.40
C ASP A 141 18.27 -17.29 4.16
N ASN A 142 18.45 -16.94 2.89
CA ASN A 142 19.14 -15.73 2.48
C ASN A 142 18.19 -14.54 2.22
N CYS A 143 16.91 -14.66 2.59
CA CYS A 143 15.91 -13.62 2.47
C CYS A 143 15.90 -12.94 1.08
N THR A 144 15.90 -13.76 0.02
CA THR A 144 15.94 -13.34 -1.37
C THR A 144 14.72 -13.86 -2.12
N LEU A 145 14.05 -12.98 -2.86
CA LEU A 145 12.82 -13.25 -3.59
C LEU A 145 12.94 -12.70 -5.02
N VAL A 146 12.60 -13.52 -6.02
CA VAL A 146 12.50 -13.09 -7.44
C VAL A 146 11.08 -13.33 -7.92
N ILE A 147 10.43 -12.27 -8.38
CA ILE A 147 9.05 -12.27 -8.87
C ILE A 147 8.96 -11.65 -10.26
N GLU A 148 7.90 -11.95 -10.98
CA GLU A 148 7.57 -11.31 -12.24
C GLU A 148 7.44 -9.79 -12.05
N ARG A 149 8.01 -9.01 -12.97
CA ARG A 149 7.76 -7.58 -13.02
C ARG A 149 6.42 -7.29 -13.66
N MET A 150 5.49 -6.78 -12.86
CA MET A 150 4.17 -6.41 -13.36
C MET A 150 4.21 -5.07 -14.08
N PRO A 151 3.57 -4.95 -15.25
CA PRO A 151 3.39 -3.66 -15.90
C PRO A 151 2.41 -2.79 -15.12
N GLY A 152 2.55 -1.48 -15.22
CA GLY A 152 1.64 -0.52 -14.56
C GLY A 152 2.39 0.51 -13.73
N ARG A 153 1.61 1.39 -13.13
CA ARG A 153 2.09 2.40 -12.18
C ARG A 153 1.47 2.17 -10.80
N ALA A 154 2.15 2.55 -9.73
CA ALA A 154 1.55 2.57 -8.41
C ALA A 154 0.35 3.55 -8.39
N ALA A 155 -0.70 3.20 -7.66
CA ALA A 155 -1.87 4.07 -7.50
C ALA A 155 -1.51 5.39 -6.79
N ALA A 156 -0.50 5.38 -5.93
CA ALA A 156 0.21 6.56 -5.44
C ALA A 156 1.68 6.20 -5.15
N LEU A 157 2.59 7.17 -5.27
CA LEU A 157 4.01 6.95 -4.97
C LEU A 157 4.32 7.12 -3.48
N GLN A 158 3.58 7.99 -2.82
CA GLN A 158 3.76 8.31 -1.40
C GLN A 158 2.83 7.45 -0.54
N ARG A 159 3.28 7.16 0.69
CA ARG A 159 2.45 6.45 1.68
C ARG A 159 1.18 7.24 2.00
N HIS A 160 1.31 8.54 2.21
CA HIS A 160 0.20 9.49 2.32
C HIS A 160 0.30 10.44 1.12
N PRO A 161 -0.55 10.30 0.11
CA PRO A 161 -0.57 11.23 -1.02
C PRO A 161 -0.91 12.65 -0.57
N LEU A 162 -0.16 13.63 -1.06
CA LEU A 162 -0.43 15.06 -0.79
C LEU A 162 -1.67 15.55 -1.54
N GLU A 163 -1.96 14.94 -2.68
CA GLU A 163 -3.14 15.21 -3.48
C GLU A 163 -4.00 13.94 -3.57
N ALA A 164 -5.30 14.11 -3.57
CA ALA A 164 -6.22 12.99 -3.73
C ALA A 164 -5.98 12.28 -5.09
N PRO A 165 -5.70 10.97 -5.10
CA PRO A 165 -5.56 10.23 -6.34
C PRO A 165 -6.84 10.28 -7.18
N PRO A 166 -6.77 10.07 -8.50
CA PRO A 166 -7.94 10.04 -9.36
C PRO A 166 -9.01 9.08 -8.84
N ARG A 167 -10.28 9.47 -8.92
CA ARG A 167 -11.40 8.64 -8.42
C ARG A 167 -11.44 7.23 -9.04
N ALA A 168 -11.03 7.12 -10.31
CA ALA A 168 -10.95 5.83 -10.99
C ALA A 168 -9.90 4.92 -10.33
N ASP A 169 -8.74 5.46 -9.96
CA ASP A 169 -7.65 4.74 -9.30
C ASP A 169 -8.07 4.26 -7.91
N ILE A 170 -8.69 5.14 -7.12
CA ILE A 170 -9.23 4.80 -5.81
C ILE A 170 -10.27 3.68 -5.93
N ARG A 171 -11.19 3.78 -6.89
CA ARG A 171 -12.21 2.75 -7.13
C ARG A 171 -11.59 1.41 -7.52
N ALA A 172 -10.59 1.42 -8.39
CA ALA A 172 -9.87 0.22 -8.79
C ALA A 172 -9.15 -0.43 -7.61
N ALA A 173 -8.48 0.36 -6.78
CA ALA A 173 -7.80 -0.09 -5.55
C ALA A 173 -8.79 -0.69 -4.55
N LEU A 174 -9.88 0.02 -4.23
CA LEU A 174 -10.93 -0.48 -3.34
C LEU A 174 -11.55 -1.78 -3.86
N GLY A 175 -11.84 -1.87 -5.16
CA GLY A 175 -12.37 -3.10 -5.77
C GLY A 175 -11.43 -4.29 -5.64
N ALA A 176 -10.10 -4.09 -5.77
CA ALA A 176 -9.12 -5.15 -5.56
C ALA A 176 -9.07 -5.58 -4.10
N ILE A 177 -9.01 -4.65 -3.16
CA ILE A 177 -8.99 -4.93 -1.71
C ILE A 177 -10.28 -5.64 -1.28
N CYS A 178 -11.46 -5.19 -1.72
CA CYS A 178 -12.71 -5.87 -1.38
C CYS A 178 -12.76 -7.32 -1.90
N ARG A 179 -12.25 -7.58 -3.12
CA ARG A 179 -12.14 -8.97 -3.63
C ARG A 179 -11.19 -9.81 -2.79
N LEU A 180 -10.02 -9.25 -2.41
CA LEU A 180 -9.07 -9.94 -1.54
C LEU A 180 -9.71 -10.26 -0.19
N ASN A 181 -10.35 -9.28 0.43
CA ASN A 181 -10.95 -9.42 1.76
C ASN A 181 -12.16 -10.38 1.77
N ALA A 182 -12.78 -10.64 0.63
CA ALA A 182 -13.80 -11.68 0.48
C ALA A 182 -13.21 -13.09 0.30
N TRP A 183 -11.90 -13.22 0.04
CA TRP A 183 -11.26 -14.51 -0.15
C TRP A 183 -11.12 -15.26 1.19
N ARG A 184 -11.26 -16.57 1.10
CA ARG A 184 -11.08 -17.50 2.22
C ARG A 184 -10.01 -18.51 1.83
N PRO A 185 -8.72 -18.24 2.11
CA PRO A 185 -7.66 -19.21 1.89
C PRO A 185 -7.92 -20.46 2.76
N PRO A 186 -7.41 -21.64 2.35
CA PRO A 186 -7.55 -22.86 3.12
C PRO A 186 -7.05 -22.70 4.56
N ALA A 187 -7.70 -23.36 5.51
CA ALA A 187 -7.32 -23.34 6.91
C ALA A 187 -5.85 -23.77 7.11
N GLY A 188 -5.14 -23.11 8.02
CA GLY A 188 -3.74 -23.43 8.33
C GLY A 188 -2.71 -22.95 7.28
N THR A 189 -3.13 -22.20 6.24
CA THR A 189 -2.20 -21.71 5.22
C THR A 189 -1.43 -20.45 5.62
N PHE A 190 -1.98 -19.66 6.51
CA PHE A 190 -1.37 -18.45 7.05
C PHE A 190 -1.30 -18.53 8.57
N ASN A 191 -0.37 -17.79 9.16
CA ASN A 191 -0.17 -17.73 10.60
C ASN A 191 -1.45 -17.37 11.36
N ALA A 192 -1.43 -17.57 12.68
CA ALA A 192 -2.53 -17.20 13.58
C ALA A 192 -2.97 -15.75 13.35
N PRO A 193 -4.24 -15.44 13.60
CA PRO A 193 -4.75 -14.07 13.53
C PRO A 193 -3.94 -13.12 14.40
N LEU A 194 -3.90 -11.83 14.01
CA LEU A 194 -3.31 -10.78 14.84
C LEU A 194 -3.93 -10.82 16.24
N ASP A 195 -3.11 -10.88 17.27
CA ASP A 195 -3.55 -10.72 18.65
C ASP A 195 -3.84 -9.23 18.92
N TYR A 196 -5.12 -8.90 18.94
CA TYR A 196 -5.59 -7.53 19.17
C TYR A 196 -5.42 -7.11 20.61
N ALA A 197 -5.56 -8.01 21.57
CA ALA A 197 -5.39 -7.70 22.99
C ALA A 197 -3.94 -7.35 23.29
N GLU A 198 -2.99 -8.18 22.83
CA GLU A 198 -1.56 -7.90 22.92
C GLU A 198 -1.20 -6.57 22.21
N ARG A 199 -1.73 -6.35 21.01
CA ARG A 199 -1.42 -5.14 20.23
C ARG A 199 -1.94 -3.86 20.92
N ILE A 200 -3.13 -3.88 21.49
CA ILE A 200 -3.70 -2.77 22.24
C ILE A 200 -2.87 -2.50 23.50
N SER A 201 -2.55 -3.54 24.29
CA SER A 201 -1.71 -3.43 25.47
C SER A 201 -0.34 -2.83 25.14
N ARG A 202 0.28 -3.32 24.07
CA ARG A 202 1.57 -2.79 23.60
C ARG A 202 1.53 -1.32 23.23
N PHE A 203 0.47 -0.85 22.57
CA PHE A 203 0.34 0.56 22.24
C PHE A 203 0.06 1.41 23.47
N HIS A 204 -0.63 0.87 24.47
CA HIS A 204 -0.82 1.52 25.75
C HIS A 204 0.50 1.63 26.54
N GLU A 205 1.26 0.56 26.68
CA GLU A 205 2.61 0.54 27.31
C GLU A 205 3.57 1.58 26.69
N LEU A 206 3.42 1.82 25.38
CA LEU A 206 4.21 2.82 24.66
C LEU A 206 3.66 4.26 24.81
N GLY A 207 2.62 4.47 25.62
CA GLY A 207 2.00 5.78 25.84
C GLY A 207 1.22 6.32 24.64
N LEU A 208 0.93 5.48 23.63
CA LEU A 208 0.22 5.87 22.41
C LEU A 208 -1.30 5.79 22.55
N LEU A 209 -1.79 5.01 23.51
CA LEU A 209 -3.19 4.91 23.89
C LEU A 209 -3.32 5.28 25.36
N THR A 210 -4.41 5.97 25.73
CA THR A 210 -4.78 6.23 27.11
C THR A 210 -5.45 5.01 27.74
N ASP A 211 -5.57 4.95 29.10
CA ASP A 211 -6.33 3.89 29.81
C ASP A 211 -7.75 3.77 29.26
N ARG A 212 -8.38 4.91 28.99
CA ARG A 212 -9.71 4.97 28.42
C ARG A 212 -9.76 4.37 27.01
N ASP A 213 -8.81 4.74 26.13
CA ASP A 213 -8.74 4.20 24.77
C ASP A 213 -8.56 2.68 24.81
N MET A 214 -7.68 2.18 25.70
CA MET A 214 -7.45 0.76 25.89
C MET A 214 -8.74 0.05 26.34
N GLY A 215 -9.40 0.55 27.39
CA GLY A 215 -10.63 -0.04 27.91
C GLY A 215 -11.77 -0.04 26.89
N ASP A 216 -11.95 1.05 26.12
CA ASP A 216 -12.98 1.14 25.09
C ASP A 216 -12.71 0.18 23.92
N LEU A 217 -11.46 0.06 23.47
CA LEU A 217 -11.07 -0.89 22.43
C LEU A 217 -11.22 -2.34 22.87
N GLN A 218 -10.85 -2.69 24.11
CA GLN A 218 -11.03 -4.03 24.67
C GLN A 218 -12.50 -4.42 24.73
N LYS A 219 -13.40 -3.50 25.12
CA LYS A 219 -14.86 -3.71 25.11
C LYS A 219 -15.37 -4.03 23.70
N LEU A 220 -14.90 -3.28 22.66
CA LEU A 220 -15.29 -3.56 21.29
C LEU A 220 -14.78 -4.94 20.83
N VAL A 221 -13.52 -5.27 21.08
CA VAL A 221 -12.93 -6.58 20.72
C VAL A 221 -13.70 -7.71 21.41
N HIS A 222 -13.99 -7.59 22.70
CA HIS A 222 -14.79 -8.58 23.43
C HIS A 222 -16.20 -8.74 22.84
N GLY A 223 -16.86 -7.62 22.54
CA GLY A 223 -18.19 -7.65 21.95
C GLY A 223 -18.23 -8.24 20.53
N ILE A 224 -17.16 -8.06 19.73
CA ILE A 224 -17.01 -8.73 18.42
C ILE A 224 -16.87 -10.24 18.66
N ALA A 225 -16.04 -10.66 19.62
CA ALA A 225 -15.82 -12.06 19.94
C ALA A 225 -17.11 -12.79 20.36
N THR A 226 -17.93 -12.13 21.18
CA THR A 226 -19.19 -12.69 21.67
C THR A 226 -20.28 -12.74 20.59
N SER A 227 -20.32 -11.77 19.67
CA SER A 227 -21.33 -11.69 18.61
C SER A 227 -21.05 -12.61 17.42
N SER A 228 -19.80 -12.94 17.15
CA SER A 228 -19.40 -13.70 15.96
C SER A 228 -19.42 -15.23 16.13
N GLY A 229 -19.68 -15.72 17.34
CA GLY A 229 -19.68 -17.16 17.63
C GLY A 229 -18.33 -17.83 17.37
N ARG A 230 -18.30 -19.19 17.35
CA ARG A 230 -17.08 -19.98 17.09
C ARG A 230 -16.58 -19.95 15.63
N GLN A 231 -17.34 -19.40 14.70
CA GLN A 231 -16.92 -19.28 13.29
C GLN A 231 -16.05 -18.04 13.11
N GLY A 232 -14.76 -18.27 13.09
CA GLY A 232 -13.64 -17.43 12.72
C GLY A 232 -13.89 -15.93 12.45
N MET A 233 -13.60 -15.08 13.42
CA MET A 233 -13.68 -13.61 13.30
C MET A 233 -12.68 -13.00 12.32
N GLY A 234 -11.88 -13.83 11.61
CA GLY A 234 -10.80 -13.37 10.76
C GLY A 234 -11.25 -13.03 9.34
N GLN A 235 -10.74 -11.94 8.80
CA GLN A 235 -10.74 -11.60 7.39
C GLN A 235 -9.31 -11.69 6.87
N PHE A 236 -9.11 -12.33 5.71
CA PHE A 236 -7.81 -12.32 5.08
C PHE A 236 -7.54 -10.94 4.49
N CYS A 237 -6.43 -10.35 4.88
CA CYS A 237 -6.03 -8.99 4.49
C CYS A 237 -4.63 -8.98 3.91
N HIS A 238 -4.36 -7.95 3.10
CA HIS A 238 -3.00 -7.62 2.66
C HIS A 238 -2.12 -7.17 3.85
N GLY A 239 -2.72 -6.52 4.84
CA GLY A 239 -2.05 -6.07 6.06
C GLY A 239 -1.23 -4.78 5.91
N ASP A 240 -0.91 -4.36 4.69
CA ASP A 240 -0.33 -3.04 4.37
C ASP A 240 -0.87 -2.55 3.01
N ALA A 241 -2.20 -2.42 2.90
CA ALA A 241 -2.93 -2.05 1.69
C ALA A 241 -2.73 -0.56 1.33
N LEU A 242 -1.46 -0.18 1.13
CA LEU A 242 -1.08 1.16 0.69
C LEU A 242 -1.32 1.31 -0.81
N LEU A 243 -1.62 2.52 -1.26
CA LEU A 243 -1.75 2.81 -2.69
C LEU A 243 -0.42 2.61 -3.45
N SER A 244 0.73 2.71 -2.77
CA SER A 244 2.05 2.38 -3.33
C SER A 244 2.24 0.88 -3.60
N ASN A 245 1.47 0.02 -2.92
CA ASN A 245 1.49 -1.44 -3.05
C ASN A 245 0.41 -1.96 -4.01
N ILE A 246 -0.33 -1.06 -4.67
CA ILE A 246 -1.36 -1.36 -5.67
C ILE A 246 -0.92 -0.81 -7.01
N LEU A 247 -0.52 -1.70 -7.92
CA LEU A 247 -0.12 -1.32 -9.27
C LEU A 247 -1.35 -1.31 -10.19
N LEU A 248 -1.60 -0.19 -10.84
CA LEU A 248 -2.66 -0.04 -11.83
C LEU A 248 -2.11 -0.42 -13.20
N SER A 249 -2.55 -1.55 -13.73
CA SER A 249 -2.17 -2.05 -15.05
C SER A 249 -3.37 -2.04 -16.01
N PRO A 250 -3.14 -2.08 -17.34
CA PRO A 250 -4.24 -2.18 -18.31
C PRO A 250 -5.14 -3.40 -18.10
N ALA A 251 -4.58 -4.48 -17.54
CA ALA A 251 -5.33 -5.71 -17.25
C ALA A 251 -5.93 -5.74 -15.81
N GLY A 252 -5.94 -4.59 -15.13
CA GLY A 252 -6.49 -4.42 -13.78
C GLY A 252 -5.43 -4.30 -12.67
N PRO A 253 -5.87 -3.98 -11.45
CA PRO A 253 -4.99 -3.79 -10.30
C PRO A 253 -4.21 -5.06 -9.93
N VAL A 254 -2.96 -4.88 -9.55
CA VAL A 254 -2.04 -5.93 -9.06
C VAL A 254 -1.58 -5.55 -7.66
N LEU A 255 -1.61 -6.48 -6.72
CA LEU A 255 -1.15 -6.27 -5.34
C LEU A 255 0.27 -6.82 -5.19
N VAL A 256 1.13 -6.06 -4.51
CA VAL A 256 2.55 -6.38 -4.26
C VAL A 256 2.92 -6.07 -2.82
N ASP A 257 4.05 -6.62 -2.34
CA ASP A 257 4.59 -6.39 -0.99
C ASP A 257 3.74 -7.04 0.12
N TRP A 258 3.71 -8.37 0.13
CA TRP A 258 2.86 -9.22 0.96
C TRP A 258 3.45 -9.55 2.34
N GLU A 259 4.43 -8.79 2.81
CA GLU A 259 5.13 -9.04 4.08
C GLU A 259 4.24 -8.96 5.34
N HIS A 260 3.00 -8.49 5.19
CA HIS A 260 2.01 -8.36 6.27
C HIS A 260 0.70 -9.12 6.00
N ALA A 261 0.67 -9.95 4.94
CA ALA A 261 -0.53 -10.71 4.60
C ALA A 261 -0.95 -11.68 5.71
N GLY A 262 -2.23 -11.73 6.04
CA GLY A 262 -2.69 -12.62 7.11
C GLY A 262 -4.13 -12.38 7.53
N TRP A 263 -4.45 -12.87 8.74
CA TRP A 263 -5.78 -12.79 9.32
C TRP A 263 -5.89 -11.62 10.27
N TYR A 264 -6.89 -10.79 10.06
CA TYR A 264 -7.19 -9.59 10.85
C TYR A 264 -8.69 -9.53 11.16
N LEU A 265 -9.11 -8.68 12.08
CA LEU A 265 -10.52 -8.30 12.19
C LEU A 265 -11.00 -7.68 10.87
N PRO A 266 -12.29 -7.87 10.50
CA PRO A 266 -12.83 -7.31 9.27
C PRO A 266 -12.56 -5.81 9.11
N GLY A 267 -12.22 -5.40 7.90
CA GLY A 267 -11.99 -3.99 7.56
C GLY A 267 -10.59 -3.44 7.85
N TYR A 268 -9.58 -4.27 8.16
CA TYR A 268 -8.21 -3.79 8.43
C TYR A 268 -7.60 -3.06 7.22
N ASP A 269 -7.67 -3.65 6.02
CA ASP A 269 -7.16 -3.01 4.80
C ASP A 269 -7.95 -1.74 4.46
N LEU A 270 -9.26 -1.73 4.71
CA LEU A 270 -10.10 -0.54 4.55
C LEU A 270 -9.70 0.57 5.53
N ALA A 271 -9.36 0.24 6.78
CA ALA A 271 -8.85 1.20 7.76
C ALA A 271 -7.51 1.79 7.32
N THR A 272 -6.62 0.97 6.73
CA THR A 272 -5.35 1.43 6.16
C THR A 272 -5.59 2.42 5.01
N LEU A 273 -6.46 2.09 4.05
CA LEU A 273 -6.82 2.99 2.95
C LEU A 273 -7.48 4.28 3.45
N TRP A 274 -8.35 4.19 4.45
CA TRP A 274 -8.99 5.35 5.06
C TRP A 274 -7.96 6.31 5.67
N ALA A 275 -6.99 5.80 6.41
CA ALA A 275 -5.95 6.60 7.05
C ALA A 275 -5.05 7.32 6.04
N VAL A 276 -4.68 6.65 4.93
CA VAL A 276 -3.78 7.23 3.92
C VAL A 276 -4.48 8.18 2.94
N LEU A 277 -5.81 8.08 2.77
CA LEU A 277 -6.62 8.93 1.88
C LEU A 277 -7.17 10.18 2.59
N GLY A 278 -6.35 10.87 3.42
CA GLY A 278 -6.76 12.04 4.20
C GLY A 278 -7.47 13.12 3.39
N ASP A 279 -6.93 13.44 2.22
CA ASP A 279 -7.43 14.53 1.37
C ASP A 279 -8.50 14.08 0.35
N ALA A 280 -9.07 12.89 0.54
CA ALA A 280 -10.13 12.33 -0.29
C ALA A 280 -11.42 12.04 0.52
N PRO A 281 -12.16 13.06 0.99
CA PRO A 281 -13.29 12.88 1.92
C PRO A 281 -14.42 12.02 1.34
N VAL A 282 -14.64 12.05 0.02
CA VAL A 282 -15.64 11.20 -0.64
C VAL A 282 -15.23 9.72 -0.57
N ALA A 283 -13.95 9.43 -0.82
CA ALA A 283 -13.42 8.07 -0.71
C ALA A 283 -13.47 7.56 0.73
N ARG A 284 -13.10 8.39 1.71
CA ARG A 284 -13.19 8.03 3.14
C ARG A 284 -14.61 7.70 3.57
N ARG A 285 -15.61 8.47 3.12
CA ARG A 285 -17.04 8.15 3.36
C ARG A 285 -17.43 6.81 2.73
N GLN A 286 -17.04 6.57 1.47
CA GLN A 286 -17.29 5.29 0.80
C GLN A 286 -16.66 4.11 1.53
N ILE A 287 -15.42 4.26 1.99
CA ILE A 287 -14.71 3.24 2.79
C ILE A 287 -15.46 2.96 4.09
N SER A 288 -15.87 4.01 4.82
CA SER A 288 -16.63 3.86 6.06
C SER A 288 -17.96 3.15 5.85
N GLN A 289 -18.68 3.46 4.77
CA GLN A 289 -19.92 2.78 4.40
C GLN A 289 -19.69 1.30 4.09
N LEU A 290 -18.67 0.98 3.27
CA LEU A 290 -18.30 -0.41 2.95
C LEU A 290 -17.94 -1.20 4.21
N ALA A 291 -17.14 -0.63 5.10
CA ALA A 291 -16.69 -1.29 6.31
C ALA A 291 -17.84 -1.57 7.30
N GLN A 292 -18.90 -0.75 7.27
CA GLN A 292 -20.04 -0.85 8.20
C GLN A 292 -21.24 -1.58 7.61
N SER A 293 -21.23 -1.89 6.31
CA SER A 293 -22.39 -2.48 5.61
C SER A 293 -22.84 -3.83 6.15
N SER A 294 -21.94 -4.57 6.83
CA SER A 294 -22.23 -5.88 7.41
C SER A 294 -22.73 -5.82 8.88
N GLY A 295 -23.10 -4.64 9.36
CA GLY A 295 -23.72 -4.46 10.67
C GLY A 295 -22.80 -4.02 11.80
N PRO A 296 -23.26 -4.01 13.05
CA PRO A 296 -22.56 -3.44 14.19
C PRO A 296 -21.20 -4.07 14.47
N ALA A 297 -21.08 -5.40 14.38
CA ALA A 297 -19.80 -6.08 14.61
C ALA A 297 -18.74 -5.69 13.57
N ALA A 298 -19.12 -5.51 12.30
CA ALA A 298 -18.21 -5.03 11.25
C ALA A 298 -17.82 -3.57 11.49
N ARG A 299 -18.74 -2.71 11.91
CA ARG A 299 -18.44 -1.32 12.31
C ARG A 299 -17.42 -1.30 13.43
N ASP A 300 -17.63 -2.09 14.47
CA ASP A 300 -16.76 -2.12 15.66
C ASP A 300 -15.37 -2.64 15.29
N ALA A 301 -15.29 -3.69 14.49
CA ALA A 301 -14.03 -4.23 13.96
C ALA A 301 -13.25 -3.17 13.14
N PHE A 302 -13.94 -2.44 12.26
CA PHE A 302 -13.34 -1.34 11.52
C PHE A 302 -12.82 -0.23 12.44
N LEU A 303 -13.55 0.16 13.47
CA LEU A 303 -13.14 1.19 14.43
C LEU A 303 -11.90 0.77 15.24
N VAL A 304 -11.85 -0.49 15.71
CA VAL A 304 -10.66 -1.05 16.35
C VAL A 304 -9.45 -0.99 15.39
N ASN A 305 -9.63 -1.48 14.17
CA ASN A 305 -8.58 -1.44 13.15
C ASN A 305 -8.11 0.00 12.85
N LEU A 306 -9.05 0.93 12.70
CA LEU A 306 -8.75 2.34 12.41
C LEU A 306 -7.92 2.98 13.53
N MET A 307 -8.27 2.74 14.79
CA MET A 307 -7.48 3.22 15.93
C MET A 307 -6.06 2.66 15.91
N LEU A 308 -5.88 1.34 15.69
CA LEU A 308 -4.56 0.73 15.66
C LEU A 308 -3.72 1.21 14.47
N VAL A 309 -4.34 1.37 13.30
CA VAL A 309 -3.68 1.90 12.10
C VAL A 309 -3.24 3.34 12.32
N LEU A 310 -4.12 4.23 12.77
CA LEU A 310 -3.78 5.63 13.04
C LEU A 310 -2.68 5.78 14.09
N THR A 311 -2.75 4.98 15.17
CA THR A 311 -1.70 4.95 16.21
C THR A 311 -0.35 4.51 15.62
N ARG A 312 -0.33 3.50 14.74
CA ARG A 312 0.87 3.08 14.03
C ARG A 312 1.43 4.19 13.13
N GLU A 313 0.57 4.86 12.37
CA GLU A 313 0.98 5.95 11.47
C GLU A 313 1.56 7.13 12.27
N ILE A 314 0.87 7.57 13.33
CA ILE A 314 1.35 8.65 14.22
C ILE A 314 2.75 8.32 14.72
N ARG A 315 2.95 7.15 15.32
CA ARG A 315 4.27 6.72 15.82
C ARG A 315 5.35 6.74 14.74
N THR A 316 5.00 6.28 13.53
CA THR A 316 5.94 6.23 12.40
C THR A 316 6.42 7.63 12.02
N TYR A 317 5.50 8.60 11.96
CA TYR A 317 5.82 9.97 11.57
C TYR A 317 6.43 10.78 12.71
N GLU A 318 6.05 10.59 13.97
CA GLU A 318 6.73 11.17 15.12
C GLU A 318 8.21 10.77 15.15
N THR A 319 8.48 9.48 14.99
CA THR A 319 9.86 8.97 14.92
C THR A 319 10.63 9.57 13.74
N ALA A 320 9.98 9.77 12.60
CA ALA A 320 10.61 10.39 11.43
C ALA A 320 10.91 11.87 11.65
N VAL A 321 9.98 12.62 12.23
CA VAL A 321 10.17 14.04 12.59
C VAL A 321 11.30 14.19 13.61
N GLN A 322 11.33 13.36 14.65
CA GLN A 322 12.40 13.39 15.64
C GLN A 322 13.78 13.14 15.02
N ARG A 323 13.91 12.16 14.13
CA ARG A 323 15.17 11.90 13.41
C ARG A 323 15.58 13.10 12.56
N SER A 324 14.66 13.70 11.81
CA SER A 324 14.94 14.87 10.99
C SER A 324 15.44 16.06 11.81
N LEU A 325 14.96 16.22 13.04
CA LEU A 325 15.43 17.27 13.96
C LEU A 325 16.83 16.99 14.50
N HIS A 326 17.20 15.73 14.73
CA HIS A 326 18.52 15.35 15.20
C HIS A 326 19.57 15.40 14.08
N ASP A 327 19.19 15.04 12.84
CA ASP A 327 20.08 15.06 11.66
C ASP A 327 20.31 16.48 11.12
N ALA A 328 19.51 17.47 11.55
CA ALA A 328 19.64 18.89 11.21
C ALA A 328 20.67 19.62 12.09
N ALA A 329 21.79 18.99 12.49
CA ALA A 329 22.92 19.70 13.02
C ALA A 329 23.49 20.67 11.95
N PRO A 330 23.93 21.90 12.31
CA PRO A 330 24.18 22.98 11.36
C PRO A 330 25.41 22.67 10.49
N THR A 331 25.20 22.15 9.30
CA THR A 331 26.17 22.24 8.22
C THR A 331 25.99 23.58 7.55
N ALA A 332 27.09 24.34 7.47
CA ALA A 332 27.22 25.71 7.04
C ALA A 332 26.29 26.13 5.88
N ALA A 333 25.70 27.32 6.06
CA ALA A 333 24.81 27.98 5.13
C ALA A 333 25.36 28.07 3.70
N GLY A 334 24.76 27.31 2.78
CA GLY A 334 24.78 27.63 1.35
C GLY A 334 23.56 28.48 0.99
N PRO A 335 23.61 29.30 -0.08
CA PRO A 335 22.55 30.26 -0.38
C PRO A 335 21.19 29.58 -0.61
N ALA A 336 20.21 30.01 0.18
CA ALA A 336 18.85 29.56 0.15
C ALA A 336 18.17 29.89 -1.19
N HIS A 337 17.68 28.89 -1.90
CA HIS A 337 16.70 29.07 -2.96
C HIS A 337 15.31 29.33 -2.35
N PRO A 338 14.65 30.46 -2.68
CA PRO A 338 13.30 30.74 -2.18
C PRO A 338 12.29 29.86 -2.97
N ALA A 339 11.60 28.99 -2.30
CA ALA A 339 10.35 28.28 -2.66
C ALA A 339 10.36 26.74 -2.54
N ALA A 340 11.14 26.15 -1.64
CA ALA A 340 10.88 24.79 -1.19
C ALA A 340 10.29 24.86 0.22
N VAL A 341 9.05 24.40 0.40
CA VAL A 341 8.48 24.14 1.74
C VAL A 341 9.48 23.19 2.45
N PRO A 342 9.99 23.52 3.64
CA PRO A 342 10.93 22.67 4.35
C PRO A 342 10.32 21.29 4.51
N SER A 343 11.07 20.23 4.20
CA SER A 343 10.63 18.82 4.28
C SER A 343 10.00 18.48 5.66
N GLY A 344 10.42 19.18 6.71
CA GLY A 344 9.85 19.04 8.05
C GLY A 344 8.45 19.61 8.22
N GLU A 345 8.02 20.58 7.39
CA GLU A 345 6.69 21.17 7.51
C GLU A 345 5.60 20.27 6.95
N GLU A 346 5.82 19.64 5.80
CA GLU A 346 4.89 18.63 5.25
C GLU A 346 4.66 17.47 6.23
N GLN A 347 5.73 17.00 6.89
CA GLN A 347 5.63 15.95 7.89
C GLN A 347 4.86 16.41 9.14
N ARG A 348 5.03 17.66 9.57
CA ARG A 348 4.28 18.23 10.70
C ARG A 348 2.80 18.41 10.36
N LEU A 349 2.46 18.87 9.15
CA LEU A 349 1.08 19.00 8.70
C LEU A 349 0.40 17.62 8.61
N LEU A 350 1.10 16.63 8.07
CA LEU A 350 0.61 15.25 8.04
C LEU A 350 0.38 14.71 9.45
N LEU A 351 1.33 14.92 10.36
CA LEU A 351 1.21 14.46 11.75
C LEU A 351 0.02 15.11 12.46
N ARG A 352 -0.20 16.43 12.27
CA ARG A 352 -1.38 17.13 12.79
C ARG A 352 -2.67 16.51 12.26
N ARG A 353 -2.77 16.26 10.96
CA ARG A 353 -3.92 15.58 10.36
C ARG A 353 -4.16 14.19 10.97
N LEU A 354 -3.10 13.40 11.15
CA LEU A 354 -3.21 12.06 11.76
C LEU A 354 -3.73 12.12 13.22
N HIS A 355 -3.31 13.14 13.98
CA HIS A 355 -3.85 13.37 15.32
C HIS A 355 -5.32 13.76 15.28
N ASP A 356 -5.75 14.64 14.37
CA ASP A 356 -7.16 15.01 14.20
C ASP A 356 -8.02 13.81 13.80
N ASP A 357 -7.53 12.98 12.87
CA ASP A 357 -8.15 11.72 12.47
C ASP A 357 -8.25 10.73 13.64
N CYS A 358 -7.22 10.63 14.47
CA CYS A 358 -7.23 9.80 15.68
C CYS A 358 -8.27 10.30 16.70
N GLN A 359 -8.41 11.60 16.88
CA GLN A 359 -9.47 12.17 17.74
C GLN A 359 -10.87 11.87 17.20
N LEU A 360 -11.06 11.93 15.87
CA LEU A 360 -12.31 11.54 15.23
C LEU A 360 -12.61 10.06 15.49
N ALA A 361 -11.63 9.17 15.31
CA ALA A 361 -11.77 7.75 15.58
C ALA A 361 -12.09 7.46 17.05
N ARG A 362 -11.44 8.15 18.01
CA ARG A 362 -11.76 8.05 19.44
C ARG A 362 -13.22 8.39 19.75
N ARG A 363 -13.75 9.47 19.16
CA ARG A 363 -15.17 9.82 19.33
C ARG A 363 -16.09 8.73 18.79
N ALA A 364 -15.78 8.17 17.63
CA ALA A 364 -16.56 7.09 17.02
C ALA A 364 -16.52 5.80 17.86
N VAL A 365 -15.35 5.43 18.40
CA VAL A 365 -15.19 4.29 19.32
C VAL A 365 -16.05 4.47 20.57
N ARG A 366 -16.00 5.65 21.22
CA ARG A 366 -16.82 5.95 22.41
C ARG A 366 -18.31 5.86 22.11
N ALA A 367 -18.76 6.39 20.96
CA ALA A 367 -20.15 6.29 20.55
C ALA A 367 -20.55 4.82 20.32
N ALA A 368 -19.68 4.01 19.70
CA ALA A 368 -19.94 2.59 19.49
C ALA A 368 -20.04 1.81 20.80
N VAL A 369 -19.18 2.09 21.79
CA VAL A 369 -19.25 1.49 23.14
C VAL A 369 -20.54 1.89 23.88
N GLY A 370 -20.97 3.16 23.75
CA GLY A 370 -22.20 3.66 24.40
C GLY A 370 -23.50 3.11 23.80
N THR A 371 -23.47 2.45 22.65
CA THR A 371 -24.64 1.84 21.99
C THR A 371 -24.72 0.31 22.17
N ARG A 372 -23.88 -0.27 23.02
CA ARG A 372 -23.85 -1.72 23.37
C ARG A 372 -24.61 -2.08 24.60
#